data_330817e351780f30be094f9ad76bfa73
#
_entry.id   330817e351780f30be094f9ad76bfa73
#
_cell.length_a   1.000
_cell.length_b   1.000
_cell.length_c   1.000
_cell.angle_alpha   90.00
_cell.angle_beta   90.00
_cell.angle_gamma   90.00
#
_symmetry.space_group_name_H-M   'P 1'
#
loop_
_entity.id
_entity.type
_entity.pdbx_description
1 polymer ?
#
loop_
_entity_poly.entity_id
_entity_poly.type
_entity_poly.pdbx_seq_one_letter_code
_entity_poly.pdbx_strand_id
1 'polypeptide(L)'
;MEQLSSHLAANLAELNARFGRSADFYAKELELYHCKGAIVLFDGMASLKGLWQLLLDAASRRTPPGPAEQLTGEQVFALLFEHSALPAEPDPVEDWDALIRRLTAGMAVLLLDGCAKGIAFSVQSLNARSVDEPAGEGNLRGSREGFADLLRVNTSLLRRCFRNDALVIEIDQADCEMKTEYALCYCRDTADPKALQKVRQTLQRARPQLLLDSSYFVPWLFPCRIRTFAPVSYTERPIVAAAKLQEGKIVILVNGSPSALILPTLFCENFECLDDYAGTAYFASFLRVLKYISFYLSIFLPGVFVCWAVYLPELLPPQLLFKIEAAEQATPLPLFGEMLLVILMLEIIREAGLRMPQTLGHSVSLIAALIIGDAAIAAGLMSTPVILTAAAASIAVFVTPSLYEVATVLRLVVLLAAGVAGPVGLAACALGVLFGLTRVSALGVPYLRDVIFPEVPLSPDGVTRRSYPKLSWRPFTIWQKRGG
;
A
#
# COMPACT_ATOMS: atom_id res chain seq x y z
N MET A 1 28.22 5.32 -21.20
CA MET A 1 28.17 5.70 -19.76
C MET A 1 28.70 7.12 -19.67
N GLU A 2 27.89 8.04 -19.16
CA GLU A 2 28.33 9.41 -18.94
C GLU A 2 29.29 9.42 -17.73
N GLN A 3 30.50 9.93 -17.93
CA GLN A 3 31.50 10.07 -16.86
C GLN A 3 31.17 11.27 -15.98
N LEU A 4 31.62 11.24 -14.72
CA LEU A 4 31.52 12.37 -13.82
C LEU A 4 32.40 13.51 -14.33
N SER A 5 31.93 14.75 -14.18
CA SER A 5 32.72 15.94 -14.51
C SER A 5 33.79 16.20 -13.43
N SER A 6 34.93 16.72 -13.82
CA SER A 6 35.93 17.23 -12.88
C SER A 6 35.46 18.51 -12.15
N HIS A 7 34.44 19.20 -12.65
CA HIS A 7 33.85 20.37 -12.02
C HIS A 7 32.73 19.98 -11.05
N LEU A 8 32.96 20.21 -9.77
CA LEU A 8 31.98 19.93 -8.71
C LEU A 8 30.63 20.60 -8.97
N ALA A 9 30.63 21.87 -9.40
CA ALA A 9 29.41 22.60 -9.66
C ALA A 9 28.54 21.97 -10.76
N ALA A 10 29.14 21.39 -11.80
CA ALA A 10 28.42 20.69 -12.87
C ALA A 10 27.75 19.39 -12.34
N ASN A 11 28.48 18.63 -11.54
CA ASN A 11 27.95 17.42 -10.92
C ASN A 11 26.80 17.72 -9.94
N LEU A 12 26.92 18.78 -9.13
CA LEU A 12 25.85 19.20 -8.22
C LEU A 12 24.63 19.73 -8.96
N ALA A 13 24.81 20.46 -10.05
CA ALA A 13 23.71 20.93 -10.88
C ALA A 13 22.92 19.76 -11.48
N GLU A 14 23.59 18.74 -12.00
CA GLU A 14 22.97 17.53 -12.54
C GLU A 14 22.25 16.71 -11.43
N LEU A 15 22.87 16.54 -10.26
CA LEU A 15 22.23 15.89 -9.11
C LEU A 15 20.96 16.65 -8.66
N ASN A 16 21.03 17.97 -8.60
CA ASN A 16 19.87 18.80 -8.28
C ASN A 16 18.78 18.75 -9.37
N ALA A 17 19.14 18.61 -10.64
CA ALA A 17 18.15 18.41 -11.70
C ALA A 17 17.44 17.06 -11.55
N ARG A 18 18.15 16.01 -11.16
CA ARG A 18 17.61 14.65 -10.97
C ARG A 18 16.84 14.49 -9.65
N PHE A 19 17.39 14.97 -8.54
CA PHE A 19 16.89 14.69 -7.18
C PHE A 19 16.41 15.94 -6.42
N GLY A 20 16.62 17.15 -6.90
CA GLY A 20 16.35 18.40 -6.16
C GLY A 20 14.88 18.63 -5.79
N ARG A 21 13.93 17.87 -6.39
CA ARG A 21 12.53 17.84 -5.97
C ARG A 21 12.22 16.87 -4.84
N SER A 22 13.16 15.99 -4.52
CA SER A 22 12.99 14.97 -3.49
C SER A 22 13.50 15.49 -2.16
N ALA A 23 12.63 15.56 -1.16
CA ALA A 23 12.94 16.13 0.16
C ALA A 23 13.92 15.28 0.99
N ASP A 24 14.10 14.02 0.62
CA ASP A 24 15.05 13.11 1.24
C ASP A 24 16.48 13.22 0.64
N PHE A 25 16.64 13.96 -0.46
CA PHE A 25 17.96 14.19 -1.06
C PHE A 25 18.71 15.29 -0.33
N TYR A 26 19.92 14.97 0.09
CA TYR A 26 20.78 15.87 0.84
C TYR A 26 22.11 16.03 0.12
N ALA A 27 22.47 17.26 -0.22
CA ALA A 27 23.76 17.65 -0.76
C ALA A 27 24.32 18.79 0.09
N LYS A 28 25.49 18.60 0.68
CA LYS A 28 26.16 19.62 1.51
C LYS A 28 27.58 19.85 1.00
N GLU A 29 27.86 21.09 0.63
CA GLU A 29 29.19 21.53 0.33
C GLU A 29 30.06 21.59 1.59
N LEU A 30 31.30 21.22 1.45
CA LEU A 30 32.31 21.21 2.51
C LEU A 30 33.68 21.50 1.91
N GLU A 31 34.63 21.87 2.76
CA GLU A 31 36.01 22.08 2.38
C GLU A 31 36.90 21.08 3.14
N LEU A 32 37.68 20.31 2.40
CA LEU A 32 38.64 19.33 2.93
C LEU A 32 40.02 19.66 2.42
N TYR A 33 40.96 19.95 3.32
CA TYR A 33 42.36 20.31 2.97
C TYR A 33 42.44 21.44 1.94
N HIS A 34 41.59 22.48 2.09
CA HIS A 34 41.45 23.61 1.15
C HIS A 34 40.94 23.24 -0.26
N CYS A 35 40.50 21.99 -0.46
CA CYS A 35 39.77 21.56 -1.66
C CYS A 35 38.26 21.60 -1.42
N LYS A 36 37.50 22.19 -2.35
CA LYS A 36 36.06 22.19 -2.31
C LYS A 36 35.53 20.78 -2.61
N GLY A 37 34.58 20.34 -1.84
CA GLY A 37 33.90 19.07 -2.04
C GLY A 37 32.43 19.17 -1.68
N ALA A 38 31.67 18.13 -1.97
CA ALA A 38 30.29 17.98 -1.52
C ALA A 38 30.00 16.54 -1.12
N ILE A 39 29.27 16.39 -0.02
CA ILE A 39 28.70 15.10 0.39
C ILE A 39 27.26 15.03 -0.08
N VAL A 40 26.94 13.92 -0.73
CA VAL A 40 25.60 13.62 -1.25
C VAL A 40 25.11 12.32 -0.66
N LEU A 41 23.89 12.31 -0.17
CA LEU A 41 23.26 11.14 0.45
C LEU A 41 21.73 11.27 0.46
N PHE A 42 21.05 10.18 0.77
CA PHE A 42 19.64 10.20 1.09
C PHE A 42 19.41 10.16 2.61
N ASP A 43 18.60 11.09 3.12
CA ASP A 43 18.24 11.17 4.55
C ASP A 43 17.52 9.89 5.01
N GLY A 44 17.86 9.42 6.19
CA GLY A 44 17.34 8.17 6.76
C GLY A 44 17.96 6.87 6.21
N MET A 45 18.75 6.92 5.13
CA MET A 45 19.47 5.76 4.60
C MET A 45 20.94 5.71 5.03
N ALA A 46 21.58 6.86 5.21
CA ALA A 46 22.95 6.97 5.66
C ALA A 46 23.07 7.61 7.06
N SER A 47 24.01 7.14 7.87
CA SER A 47 24.29 7.72 9.19
C SER A 47 25.17 8.96 9.04
N LEU A 48 24.58 10.15 9.22
CA LEU A 48 25.34 11.39 9.30
C LEU A 48 26.40 11.37 10.42
N LYS A 49 26.06 10.76 11.57
CA LYS A 49 27.00 10.62 12.68
C LYS A 49 28.19 9.74 12.34
N GLY A 50 27.95 8.60 11.70
CA GLY A 50 29.00 7.71 11.21
C GLY A 50 29.90 8.40 10.18
N LEU A 51 29.29 9.12 9.23
CA LEU A 51 30.01 9.87 8.22
C LEU A 51 30.89 10.98 8.82
N TRP A 52 30.36 11.78 9.75
CA TRP A 52 31.12 12.82 10.43
C TRP A 52 32.29 12.24 11.25
N GLN A 53 32.09 11.13 11.95
CA GLN A 53 33.17 10.45 12.66
C GLN A 53 34.28 10.01 11.70
N LEU A 54 33.91 9.44 10.55
CA LEU A 54 34.86 9.02 9.52
C LEU A 54 35.68 10.21 8.99
N LEU A 55 35.00 11.32 8.66
CA LEU A 55 35.69 12.52 8.12
C LEU A 55 36.53 13.25 9.17
N LEU A 56 36.05 13.36 10.41
CA LEU A 56 36.82 13.96 11.50
C LEU A 56 38.05 13.11 11.87
N ASP A 57 37.90 11.78 11.90
CA ASP A 57 39.03 10.88 12.14
C ASP A 57 40.07 10.97 11.01
N ALA A 58 39.64 11.08 9.77
CA ALA A 58 40.55 11.30 8.64
C ALA A 58 41.26 12.64 8.74
N ALA A 59 40.56 13.70 9.09
CA ALA A 59 41.09 15.04 9.24
C ALA A 59 42.02 15.19 10.49
N SER A 60 41.75 14.48 11.58
CA SER A 60 42.48 14.60 12.84
C SER A 60 43.78 13.79 12.87
N ARG A 61 43.86 12.71 12.10
CA ARG A 61 45.03 11.78 12.12
C ARG A 61 46.19 12.20 11.26
N ARG A 62 46.05 13.22 10.41
CA ARG A 62 47.13 13.75 9.57
C ARG A 62 47.11 15.27 9.53
N THR A 63 48.14 15.87 10.07
CA THR A 63 48.62 17.18 9.64
C THR A 63 49.07 17.06 8.18
N PRO A 64 48.59 17.93 7.26
CA PRO A 64 49.07 17.93 5.90
C PRO A 64 50.59 18.07 5.87
N PRO A 65 51.28 17.38 4.97
CA PRO A 65 52.75 17.50 4.87
C PRO A 65 53.11 18.89 4.34
N GLY A 66 53.56 19.77 5.21
CA GLY A 66 54.11 21.07 4.85
C GLY A 66 53.19 22.27 5.05
N PRO A 67 53.70 23.50 4.98
CA PRO A 67 52.94 24.71 5.16
C PRO A 67 52.01 24.93 3.94
N ALA A 68 50.71 24.87 4.16
CA ALA A 68 49.62 25.46 3.37
C ALA A 68 49.67 25.29 1.81
N GLU A 69 50.15 24.16 1.29
CA GLU A 69 49.92 23.84 -0.12
C GLU A 69 48.46 23.35 -0.30
N GLN A 70 47.71 24.05 -1.16
CA GLN A 70 46.40 23.64 -1.60
C GLN A 70 46.53 22.29 -2.32
N LEU A 71 46.00 21.24 -1.71
CA LEU A 71 45.95 19.92 -2.36
C LEU A 71 44.94 19.96 -3.52
N THR A 72 45.31 19.38 -4.64
CA THR A 72 44.37 19.19 -5.76
C THR A 72 43.29 18.15 -5.42
N GLY A 73 42.13 18.20 -6.05
CA GLY A 73 41.06 17.22 -5.81
C GLY A 73 41.50 15.77 -5.98
N GLU A 74 42.40 15.48 -6.93
CA GLU A 74 42.96 14.14 -7.13
C GLU A 74 43.88 13.71 -5.98
N GLN A 75 44.65 14.64 -5.41
CA GLN A 75 45.51 14.34 -4.26
C GLN A 75 44.68 14.09 -2.99
N VAL A 76 43.61 14.87 -2.78
CA VAL A 76 42.66 14.63 -1.68
C VAL A 76 41.95 13.29 -1.86
N PHE A 77 41.54 12.95 -3.10
CA PHE A 77 40.96 11.66 -3.42
C PHE A 77 41.93 10.51 -3.07
N ALA A 78 43.16 10.54 -3.53
CA ALA A 78 44.19 9.52 -3.24
C ALA A 78 44.44 9.39 -1.73
N LEU A 79 44.50 10.52 -1.02
CA LEU A 79 44.74 10.55 0.43
C LEU A 79 43.57 9.90 1.21
N LEU A 80 42.32 10.16 0.81
CA LEU A 80 41.16 9.58 1.46
C LEU A 80 40.90 8.12 1.03
N PHE A 81 41.24 7.76 -0.20
CA PHE A 81 41.02 6.44 -0.75
C PHE A 81 42.11 5.43 -0.38
N GLU A 82 43.39 5.77 -0.60
CA GLU A 82 44.51 4.83 -0.45
C GLU A 82 45.06 4.77 0.98
N HIS A 83 44.92 5.86 1.74
CA HIS A 83 45.58 6.01 3.03
C HIS A 83 44.62 6.17 4.20
N SER A 84 43.30 6.00 3.99
CA SER A 84 42.36 6.14 5.08
C SER A 84 42.34 4.88 5.95
N ALA A 85 42.61 5.04 7.25
CA ALA A 85 42.32 4.01 8.25
C ALA A 85 40.83 4.00 8.61
N LEU A 86 39.96 4.22 7.60
CA LEU A 86 38.52 4.26 7.80
C LEU A 86 38.01 2.84 8.03
N PRO A 87 37.12 2.61 9.01
CA PRO A 87 36.53 1.30 9.26
C PRO A 87 35.54 0.86 8.15
N ALA A 88 35.22 1.74 7.18
CA ALA A 88 34.41 1.44 6.01
C ALA A 88 35.32 1.46 4.76
N GLU A 89 35.30 0.37 3.99
CA GLU A 89 36.00 0.31 2.71
C GLU A 89 35.39 1.36 1.75
N PRO A 90 36.21 2.33 1.28
CA PRO A 90 35.77 3.31 0.31
C PRO A 90 35.67 2.66 -1.07
N ASP A 91 34.59 2.96 -1.81
CA ASP A 91 34.34 2.46 -3.15
C ASP A 91 34.50 3.61 -4.15
N PRO A 92 35.31 3.50 -5.22
CA PRO A 92 35.41 4.55 -6.21
C PRO A 92 34.17 4.62 -7.08
N VAL A 93 33.77 5.83 -7.42
CA VAL A 93 32.63 6.12 -8.29
C VAL A 93 33.13 6.91 -9.50
N GLU A 94 33.08 6.33 -10.69
CA GLU A 94 33.66 6.91 -11.91
C GLU A 94 32.59 7.40 -12.90
N ASP A 95 31.39 6.81 -12.86
CA ASP A 95 30.31 7.13 -13.76
C ASP A 95 28.99 7.45 -13.03
N TRP A 96 28.06 8.08 -13.75
CA TRP A 96 26.75 8.45 -13.22
C TRP A 96 25.91 7.24 -12.79
N ASP A 97 26.00 6.12 -13.51
CA ASP A 97 25.23 4.91 -13.17
C ASP A 97 25.76 4.31 -11.85
N ALA A 98 27.06 4.33 -11.62
CA ALA A 98 27.65 3.91 -10.35
C ALA A 98 27.25 4.87 -9.23
N LEU A 99 27.28 6.19 -9.46
CA LEU A 99 26.84 7.19 -8.49
C LEU A 99 25.40 6.95 -8.03
N ILE A 100 24.47 6.83 -8.98
CA ILE A 100 23.05 6.60 -8.69
C ILE A 100 22.87 5.28 -7.95
N ARG A 101 23.51 4.20 -8.40
CA ARG A 101 23.45 2.89 -7.71
C ARG A 101 23.93 2.95 -6.27
N ARG A 102 25.05 3.65 -6.00
CA ARG A 102 25.59 3.77 -4.64
C ARG A 102 24.72 4.65 -3.75
N LEU A 103 24.24 5.78 -4.25
CA LEU A 103 23.30 6.65 -3.52
C LEU A 103 21.99 5.92 -3.19
N THR A 104 21.39 5.26 -4.16
CA THR A 104 20.13 4.53 -3.96
C THR A 104 20.30 3.25 -3.13
N ALA A 105 21.53 2.74 -2.98
CA ALA A 105 21.87 1.69 -2.03
C ALA A 105 22.04 2.21 -0.59
N GLY A 106 21.97 3.53 -0.35
CA GLY A 106 22.09 4.15 0.96
C GLY A 106 23.51 4.48 1.37
N MET A 107 24.43 4.56 0.42
CA MET A 107 25.79 5.05 0.67
C MET A 107 25.82 6.57 0.61
N ALA A 108 26.75 7.18 1.35
CA ALA A 108 27.11 8.58 1.19
C ALA A 108 28.23 8.70 0.16
N VAL A 109 28.12 9.64 -0.76
CA VAL A 109 29.16 9.87 -1.78
C VAL A 109 29.79 11.24 -1.59
N LEU A 110 31.12 11.28 -1.54
CA LEU A 110 31.92 12.49 -1.54
C LEU A 110 32.38 12.79 -2.97
N LEU A 111 32.07 13.98 -3.45
CA LEU A 111 32.55 14.53 -4.71
C LEU A 111 33.52 15.65 -4.40
N LEU A 112 34.63 15.72 -5.14
CA LEU A 112 35.71 16.71 -4.95
C LEU A 112 35.89 17.55 -6.22
N ASP A 113 36.14 18.83 -6.06
CA ASP A 113 36.42 19.71 -7.19
C ASP A 113 37.84 19.42 -7.75
N GLY A 114 37.95 19.37 -9.08
CA GLY A 114 39.19 18.96 -9.74
C GLY A 114 39.41 17.44 -9.82
N CYS A 115 38.42 16.60 -9.42
CA CYS A 115 38.49 15.15 -9.55
C CYS A 115 37.25 14.61 -10.29
N ALA A 116 37.47 13.81 -11.33
CA ALA A 116 36.38 13.18 -12.10
C ALA A 116 35.86 11.88 -11.45
N LYS A 117 36.22 11.62 -10.20
CA LYS A 117 35.85 10.44 -9.43
C LYS A 117 35.23 10.86 -8.10
N GLY A 118 34.25 10.11 -7.64
CA GLY A 118 33.70 10.23 -6.29
C GLY A 118 34.14 9.07 -5.38
N ILE A 119 33.96 9.24 -4.08
CA ILE A 119 34.21 8.21 -3.08
C ILE A 119 32.89 7.87 -2.40
N ALA A 120 32.43 6.62 -2.52
CA ALA A 120 31.26 6.13 -1.81
C ALA A 120 31.67 5.51 -0.47
N PHE A 121 31.00 5.92 0.60
CA PHE A 121 31.20 5.38 1.95
C PHE A 121 30.02 4.53 2.36
N SER A 122 30.32 3.31 2.81
CA SER A 122 29.31 2.37 3.32
C SER A 122 28.93 2.74 4.78
N VAL A 123 28.19 3.84 4.93
CA VAL A 123 27.69 4.36 6.23
C VAL A 123 26.19 4.13 6.39
N GLN A 124 25.70 3.02 5.87
CA GLN A 124 24.30 2.68 5.94
C GLN A 124 23.84 2.57 7.40
N SER A 125 22.78 3.27 7.76
CA SER A 125 22.15 3.24 9.07
C SER A 125 20.65 3.09 8.91
N LEU A 126 20.23 1.86 8.72
CA LEU A 126 18.82 1.54 8.78
C LEU A 126 18.45 1.36 10.26
N ASN A 127 17.53 2.16 10.75
CA ASN A 127 16.90 1.93 12.05
C ASN A 127 15.99 0.68 11.96
N ALA A 128 16.62 -0.50 11.80
CA ALA A 128 15.93 -1.77 11.66
C ALA A 128 15.13 -2.18 12.92
N ARG A 129 15.35 -1.49 14.05
CA ARG A 129 14.67 -1.81 15.32
C ARG A 129 13.20 -1.39 15.38
N SER A 130 12.70 -0.61 14.43
CA SER A 130 11.31 -0.15 14.38
C SER A 130 10.51 -0.75 13.22
N VAL A 131 11.07 -1.74 12.51
CA VAL A 131 10.42 -2.36 11.34
C VAL A 131 9.87 -3.71 11.79
N ASP A 132 8.57 -3.73 12.06
CA ASP A 132 7.84 -4.94 12.44
C ASP A 132 7.08 -5.53 11.24
N GLU A 133 6.64 -6.78 11.39
CA GLU A 133 5.76 -7.40 10.39
C GLU A 133 4.38 -6.73 10.43
N PRO A 134 3.78 -6.39 9.26
CA PRO A 134 2.46 -5.78 9.19
C PRO A 134 1.40 -6.59 9.91
N ALA A 135 0.64 -5.95 10.79
CA ALA A 135 -0.41 -6.61 11.55
C ALA A 135 -1.68 -6.84 10.69
N GLY A 136 -1.94 -5.94 9.73
CA GLY A 136 -3.13 -5.96 8.87
C GLY A 136 -2.98 -6.78 7.59
N GLU A 137 -1.74 -7.05 7.14
CA GLU A 137 -1.45 -7.72 5.88
C GLU A 137 -0.58 -8.96 6.08
N GLY A 138 -1.20 -10.11 6.36
CA GLY A 138 -0.49 -11.40 6.46
C GLY A 138 -0.06 -11.94 5.09
N ASN A 139 1.19 -12.38 4.94
CA ASN A 139 1.72 -13.05 3.75
C ASN A 139 2.37 -14.39 4.12
N LEU A 140 2.21 -15.38 3.24
CA LEU A 140 2.89 -16.65 3.34
C LEU A 140 4.33 -16.56 2.82
N ARG A 141 4.58 -15.75 1.80
CA ARG A 141 5.88 -15.58 1.13
C ARG A 141 6.14 -14.12 0.80
N GLY A 142 7.41 -13.74 0.74
CA GLY A 142 7.85 -12.39 0.37
C GLY A 142 8.42 -11.60 1.54
N SER A 143 8.57 -10.29 1.37
CA SER A 143 9.08 -9.39 2.41
C SER A 143 8.12 -9.33 3.59
N ARG A 144 8.67 -9.42 4.79
CA ARG A 144 7.92 -9.25 6.05
C ARG A 144 8.04 -7.84 6.61
N GLU A 145 8.78 -6.97 5.93
CA GLU A 145 8.95 -5.60 6.36
C GLU A 145 7.66 -4.80 6.17
N GLY A 146 7.25 -4.11 7.23
CA GLY A 146 6.14 -3.16 7.25
C GLY A 146 6.62 -1.72 7.39
N PHE A 147 5.74 -0.76 7.08
CA PHE A 147 5.94 0.62 7.43
C PHE A 147 5.87 0.81 8.95
N ALA A 148 6.59 1.82 9.43
CA ALA A 148 6.62 2.24 10.83
C ALA A 148 5.79 3.51 11.04
N ASP A 149 5.64 3.96 12.29
CA ASP A 149 4.93 5.21 12.58
C ASP A 149 5.69 6.46 12.12
N LEU A 150 7.02 6.40 12.06
CA LEU A 150 7.87 7.55 11.70
C LEU A 150 7.97 7.73 10.19
N LEU A 151 7.55 8.90 9.69
CA LEU A 151 7.57 9.24 8.27
C LEU A 151 8.95 9.08 7.62
N ARG A 152 10.03 9.52 8.30
CA ARG A 152 11.40 9.41 7.78
C ARG A 152 11.87 7.96 7.60
N VAL A 153 11.44 7.07 8.50
CA VAL A 153 11.72 5.64 8.35
C VAL A 153 10.97 5.11 7.12
N ASN A 154 9.71 5.49 6.96
CA ASN A 154 8.88 5.04 5.85
C ASN A 154 9.41 5.51 4.48
N THR A 155 9.85 6.76 4.38
CA THR A 155 10.46 7.28 3.16
C THR A 155 11.77 6.56 2.83
N SER A 156 12.61 6.25 3.82
CA SER A 156 13.84 5.50 3.62
C SER A 156 13.58 4.04 3.20
N LEU A 157 12.57 3.37 3.79
CA LEU A 157 12.13 2.03 3.40
C LEU A 157 11.65 2.01 1.94
N LEU A 158 10.85 3.01 1.56
CA LEU A 158 10.35 3.14 0.21
C LEU A 158 11.50 3.37 -0.80
N ARG A 159 12.45 4.25 -0.47
CA ARG A 159 13.64 4.51 -1.30
C ARG A 159 14.50 3.27 -1.47
N ARG A 160 14.64 2.46 -0.41
CA ARG A 160 15.37 1.19 -0.45
C ARG A 160 14.70 0.15 -1.35
N CYS A 161 13.36 0.10 -1.37
CA CYS A 161 12.60 -0.80 -2.23
C CYS A 161 12.60 -0.33 -3.69
N PHE A 162 12.52 0.99 -3.92
CA PHE A 162 12.47 1.60 -5.24
C PHE A 162 13.82 2.28 -5.56
N ARG A 163 14.79 1.50 -5.99
CA ARG A 163 16.17 1.94 -6.25
C ARG A 163 16.33 2.60 -7.62
N ASN A 164 15.58 3.67 -7.85
CA ASN A 164 15.62 4.42 -9.10
C ASN A 164 15.67 5.94 -8.80
N ASP A 165 16.29 6.72 -9.67
CA ASP A 165 16.36 8.18 -9.61
C ASP A 165 15.03 8.86 -9.96
N ALA A 166 14.12 8.13 -10.59
CA ALA A 166 12.78 8.62 -10.92
C ALA A 166 11.85 8.76 -9.70
N LEU A 167 12.18 8.16 -8.53
CA LEU A 167 11.37 8.31 -7.32
C LEU A 167 11.53 9.71 -6.73
N VAL A 168 10.41 10.41 -6.60
CA VAL A 168 10.32 11.73 -5.96
C VAL A 168 9.47 11.63 -4.71
N ILE A 169 9.97 12.17 -3.61
CA ILE A 169 9.31 12.23 -2.30
C ILE A 169 9.21 13.70 -1.90
N GLU A 170 8.00 14.26 -1.94
CA GLU A 170 7.72 15.62 -1.50
C GLU A 170 7.16 15.56 -0.07
N ILE A 171 7.81 16.24 0.88
CA ILE A 171 7.33 16.34 2.26
C ILE A 171 6.72 17.71 2.45
N ASP A 172 5.50 17.74 3.01
CA ASP A 172 4.78 18.95 3.31
C ASP A 172 4.05 18.79 4.66
N GLN A 173 3.52 19.86 5.21
CA GLN A 173 2.79 19.87 6.47
C GLN A 173 1.31 20.14 6.20
N ALA A 174 0.45 19.36 6.86
CA ALA A 174 -0.98 19.59 6.79
C ALA A 174 -1.38 20.88 7.54
N ASP A 175 -2.35 21.61 6.98
CA ASP A 175 -2.93 22.79 7.63
C ASP A 175 -3.91 22.36 8.74
N CYS A 176 -3.36 21.80 9.82
CA CYS A 176 -4.05 21.38 11.04
C CYS A 176 -3.32 21.90 12.27
N GLU A 177 -3.98 21.88 13.43
CA GLU A 177 -3.36 22.36 14.69
C GLU A 177 -2.06 21.63 15.05
N MET A 178 -1.98 20.33 14.76
CA MET A 178 -0.80 19.49 15.02
C MET A 178 0.30 19.63 13.99
N LYS A 179 0.05 20.31 12.86
CA LYS A 179 1.01 20.46 11.74
C LYS A 179 1.68 19.12 11.35
N THR A 180 0.88 18.07 11.27
CA THR A 180 1.37 16.72 10.96
C THR A 180 2.01 16.70 9.58
N GLU A 181 3.22 16.15 9.48
CA GLU A 181 3.93 15.99 8.21
C GLU A 181 3.34 14.85 7.41
N TYR A 182 3.31 15.01 6.09
CA TYR A 182 2.97 13.96 5.15
C TYR A 182 3.93 13.96 3.97
N ALA A 183 4.11 12.82 3.35
CA ALA A 183 4.91 12.66 2.15
C ALA A 183 4.03 12.25 0.96
N LEU A 184 4.19 12.97 -0.14
CA LEU A 184 3.63 12.66 -1.45
C LEU A 184 4.71 11.98 -2.30
N CYS A 185 4.56 10.68 -2.54
CA CYS A 185 5.53 9.87 -3.27
C CYS A 185 4.99 9.51 -4.65
N TYR A 186 5.82 9.67 -5.68
CA TYR A 186 5.48 9.32 -7.06
C TYR A 186 6.73 9.03 -7.89
N CYS A 187 6.56 8.30 -8.98
CA CYS A 187 7.60 8.10 -9.97
C CYS A 187 7.49 9.17 -11.06
N ARG A 188 8.54 9.98 -11.26
CA ARG A 188 8.58 11.09 -12.22
C ARG A 188 8.24 10.66 -13.65
N ASP A 189 8.72 9.47 -14.06
CA ASP A 189 8.64 9.01 -15.45
C ASP A 189 7.28 8.38 -15.79
N THR A 190 6.54 7.88 -14.78
CA THR A 190 5.31 7.12 -14.99
C THR A 190 4.05 7.82 -14.48
N ALA A 191 4.17 8.74 -13.54
CA ALA A 191 3.01 9.46 -12.97
C ALA A 191 2.43 10.48 -13.93
N ASP A 192 1.09 10.59 -14.01
CA ASP A 192 0.43 11.63 -14.80
C ASP A 192 0.56 13.01 -14.12
N PRO A 193 1.18 13.99 -14.79
CA PRO A 193 1.38 15.32 -14.21
C PRO A 193 0.07 16.03 -13.81
N LYS A 194 -1.03 15.79 -14.54
CA LYS A 194 -2.34 16.40 -14.24
C LYS A 194 -2.95 15.80 -12.99
N ALA A 195 -2.89 14.46 -12.85
CA ALA A 195 -3.35 13.77 -11.68
C ALA A 195 -2.54 14.17 -10.44
N LEU A 196 -1.21 14.22 -10.55
CA LEU A 196 -0.32 14.66 -9.49
C LEU A 196 -0.62 16.10 -9.04
N GLN A 197 -0.77 17.04 -9.99
CA GLN A 197 -1.11 18.42 -9.67
C GLN A 197 -2.45 18.52 -8.93
N LYS A 198 -3.46 17.76 -9.36
CA LYS A 198 -4.77 17.71 -8.69
C LYS A 198 -4.65 17.18 -7.27
N VAL A 199 -3.91 16.11 -7.06
CA VAL A 199 -3.68 15.55 -5.72
C VAL A 199 -2.96 16.57 -4.83
N ARG A 200 -1.85 17.15 -5.30
CA ARG A 200 -1.08 18.15 -4.56
C ARG A 200 -1.95 19.36 -4.16
N GLN A 201 -2.72 19.92 -5.09
CA GLN A 201 -3.63 21.03 -4.80
C GLN A 201 -4.72 20.64 -3.80
N THR A 202 -5.22 19.41 -3.86
CA THR A 202 -6.23 18.91 -2.92
C THR A 202 -5.65 18.76 -1.53
N LEU A 203 -4.46 18.16 -1.39
CA LEU A 203 -3.79 18.03 -0.11
C LEU A 203 -3.48 19.38 0.54
N GLN A 204 -2.98 20.35 -0.24
CA GLN A 204 -2.70 21.70 0.24
C GLN A 204 -3.97 22.48 0.65
N ARG A 205 -5.13 22.17 0.06
CA ARG A 205 -6.43 22.77 0.41
C ARG A 205 -7.14 22.02 1.54
N ALA A 206 -6.75 20.80 1.79
CA ALA A 206 -7.34 20.00 2.85
C ALA A 206 -7.00 20.63 4.22
N ARG A 207 -8.05 20.86 5.03
CA ARG A 207 -7.93 21.37 6.39
C ARG A 207 -8.55 20.41 7.37
N PRO A 208 -7.94 19.24 7.59
CA PRO A 208 -8.42 18.34 8.62
C PRO A 208 -8.19 18.98 9.98
N GLN A 209 -9.16 18.86 10.88
CA GLN A 209 -8.98 19.31 12.26
C GLN A 209 -7.81 18.56 12.92
N LEU A 210 -7.69 17.28 12.59
CA LEU A 210 -6.67 16.36 13.07
C LEU A 210 -6.27 15.42 11.92
N LEU A 211 -4.98 15.15 11.77
CA LEU A 211 -4.45 14.21 10.78
C LEU A 211 -3.65 13.12 11.50
N LEU A 212 -4.28 11.96 11.72
CA LEU A 212 -3.67 10.81 12.39
C LEU A 212 -3.29 9.69 11.41
N ASP A 213 -3.97 9.62 10.25
CA ASP A 213 -3.79 8.57 9.27
C ASP A 213 -4.01 9.10 7.85
N SER A 214 -3.46 8.42 6.85
CA SER A 214 -3.58 8.78 5.44
C SER A 214 -5.04 8.75 4.91
N SER A 215 -5.91 7.95 5.54
CA SER A 215 -7.34 7.85 5.21
C SER A 215 -8.11 9.17 5.43
N TYR A 216 -7.63 10.03 6.31
CA TYR A 216 -8.24 11.33 6.56
C TYR A 216 -8.24 12.26 5.33
N PHE A 217 -7.36 12.05 4.36
CA PHE A 217 -7.36 12.80 3.10
C PHE A 217 -8.41 12.33 2.10
N VAL A 218 -8.97 11.12 2.24
CA VAL A 218 -9.90 10.53 1.27
C VAL A 218 -11.16 11.39 1.03
N PRO A 219 -11.80 12.01 2.03
CA PRO A 219 -12.97 12.87 1.81
C PRO A 219 -12.68 14.09 0.94
N TRP A 220 -11.47 14.65 1.00
CA TRP A 220 -11.06 15.80 0.16
C TRP A 220 -10.64 15.35 -1.25
N LEU A 221 -9.93 14.22 -1.34
CA LEU A 221 -9.51 13.66 -2.63
C LEU A 221 -10.72 13.23 -3.47
N PHE A 222 -11.76 12.74 -2.79
CA PHE A 222 -12.95 12.21 -3.42
C PHE A 222 -14.22 12.70 -2.71
N PRO A 223 -14.62 13.95 -2.92
CA PRO A 223 -15.80 14.52 -2.26
C PRO A 223 -17.08 13.86 -2.77
N CYS A 224 -17.61 12.89 -2.04
CA CYS A 224 -18.90 12.27 -2.29
C CYS A 224 -19.59 12.01 -0.96
N ARG A 225 -20.88 12.37 -0.86
CA ARG A 225 -21.64 12.28 0.38
C ARG A 225 -21.97 10.83 0.78
N ILE A 226 -22.19 9.97 -0.22
CA ILE A 226 -22.41 8.55 -0.02
C ILE A 226 -21.51 7.80 -1.01
N ARG A 227 -20.47 7.20 -0.50
CA ARG A 227 -19.51 6.48 -1.33
C ARG A 227 -19.45 5.03 -0.88
N THR A 228 -20.03 4.15 -1.67
CA THR A 228 -19.99 2.71 -1.41
C THR A 228 -18.60 2.14 -1.72
N PHE A 229 -17.98 2.58 -2.82
CA PHE A 229 -16.64 2.13 -3.21
C PHE A 229 -15.68 3.32 -3.27
N ALA A 230 -14.53 3.21 -2.63
CA ALA A 230 -13.46 4.20 -2.71
C ALA A 230 -12.36 3.71 -3.66
N PRO A 231 -11.94 4.53 -4.64
CA PRO A 231 -10.89 4.14 -5.58
C PRO A 231 -9.49 4.39 -5.00
N VAL A 232 -9.29 3.94 -3.78
CA VAL A 232 -8.04 4.00 -3.02
C VAL A 232 -7.79 2.66 -2.38
N SER A 233 -6.53 2.34 -2.16
CA SER A 233 -6.10 1.19 -1.37
C SER A 233 -5.09 1.60 -0.32
N TYR A 234 -4.96 0.77 0.69
CA TYR A 234 -4.00 0.95 1.78
C TYR A 234 -3.03 -0.22 1.76
N THR A 235 -1.80 0.03 2.16
CA THR A 235 -0.81 -1.01 2.40
C THR A 235 0.13 -0.62 3.53
N GLU A 236 0.46 -1.59 4.34
CA GLU A 236 1.49 -1.46 5.36
C GLU A 236 2.87 -1.92 4.84
N ARG A 237 2.97 -2.34 3.55
CA ARG A 237 4.17 -2.93 2.97
C ARG A 237 4.90 -1.99 2.00
N PRO A 238 6.16 -1.61 2.29
CA PRO A 238 6.96 -0.76 1.41
C PRO A 238 7.14 -1.35 0.01
N ILE A 239 7.28 -2.66 -0.10
CA ILE A 239 7.47 -3.34 -1.38
C ILE A 239 6.23 -3.25 -2.28
N VAL A 240 5.02 -3.32 -1.70
CA VAL A 240 3.76 -3.16 -2.44
C VAL A 240 3.62 -1.71 -2.92
N ALA A 241 3.88 -0.74 -2.03
CA ALA A 241 3.87 0.68 -2.38
C ALA A 241 4.87 0.99 -3.51
N ALA A 242 6.08 0.42 -3.46
CA ALA A 242 7.10 0.58 -4.50
C ALA A 242 6.66 0.00 -5.85
N ALA A 243 6.04 -1.19 -5.86
CA ALA A 243 5.49 -1.78 -7.08
C ALA A 243 4.39 -0.90 -7.70
N LYS A 244 3.49 -0.36 -6.87
CA LYS A 244 2.41 0.52 -7.33
C LYS A 244 2.91 1.89 -7.82
N LEU A 245 4.00 2.41 -7.27
CA LEU A 245 4.70 3.60 -7.80
C LEU A 245 5.26 3.36 -9.20
N GLN A 246 5.79 2.17 -9.47
CA GLN A 246 6.28 1.80 -10.81
C GLN A 246 5.15 1.77 -11.83
N GLU A 247 3.93 1.39 -11.43
CA GLU A 247 2.72 1.45 -12.25
C GLU A 247 2.23 2.89 -12.52
N GLY A 248 2.89 3.91 -11.97
CA GLY A 248 2.55 5.33 -12.13
C GLY A 248 1.57 5.86 -11.09
N LYS A 249 1.26 5.09 -10.06
CA LYS A 249 0.36 5.53 -8.98
C LYS A 249 1.05 6.51 -8.05
N ILE A 250 0.24 7.16 -7.25
CA ILE A 250 0.65 8.13 -6.24
C ILE A 250 0.47 7.47 -4.88
N VAL A 251 1.46 7.62 -4.02
CA VAL A 251 1.45 7.09 -2.65
C VAL A 251 1.53 8.25 -1.67
N ILE A 252 0.69 8.25 -0.65
CA ILE A 252 0.68 9.25 0.42
C ILE A 252 0.99 8.54 1.74
N LEU A 253 2.02 9.03 2.44
CA LEU A 253 2.43 8.60 3.76
C LEU A 253 2.15 9.72 4.76
N VAL A 254 1.71 9.40 5.97
CA VAL A 254 1.46 10.37 7.03
C VAL A 254 2.29 10.00 8.25
N ASN A 255 2.87 11.00 8.90
CA ASN A 255 3.63 10.79 10.13
C ASN A 255 2.71 10.33 11.27
N GLY A 256 3.07 9.25 11.94
CA GLY A 256 2.27 8.62 12.98
C GLY A 256 1.36 7.48 12.50
N SER A 257 1.42 7.12 11.19
CA SER A 257 0.66 6.01 10.62
C SER A 257 1.56 5.06 9.82
N PRO A 258 1.47 3.74 10.05
CA PRO A 258 2.20 2.74 9.26
C PRO A 258 1.47 2.41 7.94
N SER A 259 0.37 3.11 7.62
CA SER A 259 -0.46 2.83 6.47
C SER A 259 -0.23 3.82 5.33
N ALA A 260 0.20 3.32 4.18
CA ALA A 260 0.35 4.08 2.95
C ALA A 260 -0.96 4.09 2.15
N LEU A 261 -1.44 5.27 1.77
CA LEU A 261 -2.58 5.44 0.87
C LEU A 261 -2.09 5.43 -0.58
N ILE A 262 -2.68 4.58 -1.40
CA ILE A 262 -2.36 4.41 -2.83
C ILE A 262 -3.54 4.87 -3.68
N LEU A 263 -3.28 5.72 -4.67
CA LEU A 263 -4.29 6.19 -5.61
C LEU A 263 -3.72 6.43 -7.02
N PRO A 264 -4.55 6.27 -8.07
CA PRO A 264 -5.87 5.63 -8.09
C PRO A 264 -5.74 4.12 -7.97
N THR A 265 -6.77 3.46 -7.41
CA THR A 265 -6.85 2.00 -7.32
C THR A 265 -7.95 1.49 -8.23
N LEU A 266 -7.74 0.36 -8.88
CA LEU A 266 -8.73 -0.34 -9.70
C LEU A 266 -9.50 -1.37 -8.87
N PHE A 267 -10.72 -1.73 -9.30
CA PHE A 267 -11.52 -2.73 -8.58
C PHE A 267 -10.83 -4.09 -8.49
N CYS A 268 -10.18 -4.54 -9.57
CA CYS A 268 -9.46 -5.82 -9.61
C CYS A 268 -8.32 -5.91 -8.59
N GLU A 269 -7.69 -4.80 -8.26
CA GLU A 269 -6.55 -4.77 -7.34
C GLU A 269 -6.92 -5.13 -5.90
N ASN A 270 -8.19 -4.99 -5.51
CA ASN A 270 -8.65 -5.44 -4.20
C ASN A 270 -8.62 -6.98 -4.04
N PHE A 271 -8.49 -7.71 -5.15
CA PHE A 271 -8.40 -9.17 -5.18
C PHE A 271 -6.97 -9.66 -5.39
N GLU A 272 -6.01 -8.76 -5.60
CA GLU A 272 -4.58 -9.05 -5.70
C GLU A 272 -3.96 -9.24 -4.32
N CYS A 273 -3.01 -10.16 -4.24
CA CYS A 273 -2.21 -10.40 -3.04
C CYS A 273 -0.75 -10.60 -3.46
N LEU A 274 0.20 -10.25 -2.58
CA LEU A 274 1.62 -10.44 -2.85
C LEU A 274 1.95 -11.92 -3.11
N ASP A 275 1.28 -12.83 -2.41
CA ASP A 275 1.44 -14.28 -2.58
C ASP A 275 1.06 -14.77 -3.98
N ASP A 276 0.17 -14.07 -4.69
CA ASP A 276 -0.22 -14.42 -6.05
C ASP A 276 1.00 -14.42 -7.00
N TYR A 277 2.02 -13.58 -6.71
CA TYR A 277 3.23 -13.46 -7.53
C TYR A 277 4.32 -14.45 -7.16
N ALA A 278 4.26 -15.04 -5.98
CA ALA A 278 5.21 -16.03 -5.50
C ALA A 278 4.88 -17.47 -5.95
N GLY A 279 3.66 -17.70 -6.45
CA GLY A 279 3.16 -19.00 -6.89
C GLY A 279 3.07 -19.16 -8.40
N THR A 280 2.50 -20.29 -8.84
CA THR A 280 2.22 -20.57 -10.25
C THR A 280 1.03 -19.74 -10.76
N ALA A 281 1.07 -19.30 -12.01
CA ALA A 281 0.06 -18.41 -12.59
C ALA A 281 -1.36 -19.01 -12.59
N TYR A 282 -1.49 -20.31 -12.85
CA TYR A 282 -2.79 -20.99 -12.86
C TYR A 282 -3.43 -21.07 -11.47
N PHE A 283 -2.62 -21.34 -10.44
CA PHE A 283 -3.10 -21.41 -9.06
C PHE A 283 -3.49 -20.02 -8.54
N ALA A 284 -2.68 -19.00 -8.81
CA ALA A 284 -3.02 -17.63 -8.48
C ALA A 284 -4.32 -17.17 -9.18
N SER A 285 -4.51 -17.52 -10.47
CA SER A 285 -5.75 -17.23 -11.19
C SER A 285 -6.96 -17.91 -10.57
N PHE A 286 -6.81 -19.19 -10.17
CA PHE A 286 -7.89 -19.91 -9.45
C PHE A 286 -8.25 -19.21 -8.14
N LEU A 287 -7.25 -18.84 -7.32
CA LEU A 287 -7.49 -18.12 -6.07
C LEU A 287 -8.14 -16.76 -6.29
N ARG A 288 -7.77 -16.00 -7.33
CA ARG A 288 -8.42 -14.74 -7.65
C ARG A 288 -9.90 -14.93 -8.02
N VAL A 289 -10.20 -15.90 -8.89
CA VAL A 289 -11.62 -16.22 -9.20
C VAL A 289 -12.39 -16.58 -7.93
N LEU A 290 -11.79 -17.37 -7.04
CA LEU A 290 -12.38 -17.72 -5.75
C LEU A 290 -12.63 -16.47 -4.88
N LYS A 291 -11.70 -15.51 -4.84
CA LYS A 291 -11.87 -14.24 -4.12
C LYS A 291 -13.05 -13.42 -4.67
N TYR A 292 -13.20 -13.33 -6.01
CA TYR A 292 -14.37 -12.68 -6.63
C TYR A 292 -15.69 -13.37 -6.23
N ILE A 293 -15.73 -14.70 -6.31
CA ILE A 293 -16.91 -15.48 -5.90
C ILE A 293 -17.21 -15.22 -4.41
N SER A 294 -16.20 -15.25 -3.55
CA SER A 294 -16.35 -15.00 -2.11
C SER A 294 -16.90 -13.61 -1.82
N PHE A 295 -16.43 -12.58 -2.54
CA PHE A 295 -16.95 -11.23 -2.39
C PHE A 295 -18.44 -11.13 -2.70
N TYR A 296 -18.88 -11.66 -3.85
CA TYR A 296 -20.31 -11.66 -4.18
C TYR A 296 -21.13 -12.54 -3.23
N LEU A 297 -20.60 -13.68 -2.84
CA LEU A 297 -21.23 -14.58 -1.89
C LEU A 297 -21.45 -13.89 -0.54
N SER A 298 -20.45 -13.17 -0.04
CA SER A 298 -20.53 -12.45 1.23
C SER A 298 -21.63 -11.39 1.26
N ILE A 299 -21.95 -10.78 0.11
CA ILE A 299 -22.98 -9.74 -0.02
C ILE A 299 -24.37 -10.34 -0.26
N PHE A 300 -24.46 -11.26 -1.22
CA PHE A 300 -25.77 -11.69 -1.75
C PHE A 300 -26.33 -12.96 -1.11
N LEU A 301 -25.49 -13.87 -0.57
CA LEU A 301 -25.92 -15.17 -0.11
C LEU A 301 -27.07 -15.11 0.93
N PRO A 302 -27.02 -14.27 1.98
CA PRO A 302 -28.12 -14.18 2.95
C PRO A 302 -29.43 -13.71 2.33
N GLY A 303 -29.34 -12.68 1.46
CA GLY A 303 -30.53 -12.16 0.75
C GLY A 303 -31.11 -13.16 -0.24
N VAL A 304 -30.29 -13.89 -0.98
CA VAL A 304 -30.70 -14.96 -1.89
C VAL A 304 -31.40 -16.09 -1.12
N PHE A 305 -30.81 -16.51 0.01
CA PHE A 305 -31.40 -17.57 0.84
C PHE A 305 -32.79 -17.18 1.34
N VAL A 306 -32.96 -15.98 1.90
CA VAL A 306 -34.24 -15.48 2.36
C VAL A 306 -35.22 -15.35 1.19
N CYS A 307 -34.78 -14.83 0.04
CA CYS A 307 -35.61 -14.69 -1.15
C CYS A 307 -36.12 -16.05 -1.66
N TRP A 308 -35.24 -17.06 -1.72
CA TRP A 308 -35.64 -18.39 -2.17
C TRP A 308 -36.55 -19.10 -1.17
N ALA A 309 -36.22 -19.05 0.12
CA ALA A 309 -37.03 -19.74 1.12
C ALA A 309 -38.43 -19.13 1.32
N VAL A 310 -38.56 -17.79 1.25
CA VAL A 310 -39.82 -17.09 1.55
C VAL A 310 -40.67 -16.82 0.30
N TYR A 311 -40.02 -16.39 -0.81
CA TYR A 311 -40.75 -15.90 -1.99
C TYR A 311 -40.73 -16.87 -3.16
N LEU A 312 -39.72 -17.72 -3.28
CA LEU A 312 -39.52 -18.64 -4.41
C LEU A 312 -39.20 -20.06 -3.93
N PRO A 313 -40.00 -20.68 -3.05
CA PRO A 313 -39.74 -22.01 -2.51
C PRO A 313 -39.62 -23.09 -3.59
N GLU A 314 -40.27 -22.87 -4.74
CA GLU A 314 -40.23 -23.77 -5.89
C GLU A 314 -38.86 -23.98 -6.50
N LEU A 315 -37.90 -23.04 -6.28
CA LEU A 315 -36.53 -23.18 -6.75
C LEU A 315 -35.68 -24.11 -5.87
N LEU A 316 -36.15 -24.39 -4.67
CA LEU A 316 -35.41 -25.25 -3.74
C LEU A 316 -35.74 -26.73 -3.97
N PRO A 317 -34.75 -27.64 -3.88
CA PRO A 317 -35.06 -29.07 -3.87
C PRO A 317 -36.02 -29.42 -2.74
N PRO A 318 -37.08 -30.25 -2.99
CA PRO A 318 -38.12 -30.53 -2.00
C PRO A 318 -37.59 -31.01 -0.64
N GLN A 319 -36.53 -31.82 -0.65
CA GLN A 319 -35.91 -32.33 0.58
C GLN A 319 -35.30 -31.21 1.43
N LEU A 320 -34.72 -30.17 0.78
CA LEU A 320 -34.17 -29.01 1.47
C LEU A 320 -35.27 -28.08 1.96
N LEU A 321 -36.30 -27.85 1.14
CA LEU A 321 -37.46 -27.03 1.51
C LEU A 321 -38.12 -27.58 2.78
N PHE A 322 -38.46 -28.87 2.83
CA PHE A 322 -39.05 -29.50 4.03
C PHE A 322 -38.16 -29.34 5.28
N LYS A 323 -36.84 -29.42 5.13
CA LYS A 323 -35.94 -29.20 6.27
C LYS A 323 -35.93 -27.73 6.74
N ILE A 324 -35.99 -26.77 5.82
CA ILE A 324 -36.07 -25.35 6.16
C ILE A 324 -37.38 -25.04 6.84
N GLU A 325 -38.51 -25.47 6.30
CA GLU A 325 -39.83 -25.29 6.90
C GLU A 325 -39.98 -25.93 8.29
N ALA A 326 -39.49 -27.15 8.45
CA ALA A 326 -39.47 -27.80 9.74
C ALA A 326 -38.63 -27.08 10.77
N ALA A 327 -37.48 -26.53 10.35
CA ALA A 327 -36.63 -25.74 11.22
C ALA A 327 -37.25 -24.38 11.59
N GLU A 328 -37.92 -23.70 10.63
CA GLU A 328 -38.61 -22.42 10.86
C GLU A 328 -39.80 -22.56 11.82
N GLN A 329 -40.58 -23.66 11.69
CA GLN A 329 -41.68 -23.93 12.63
C GLN A 329 -41.23 -24.14 14.08
N ALA A 330 -39.94 -24.50 14.28
CA ALA A 330 -39.38 -24.70 15.61
C ALA A 330 -38.81 -23.39 16.22
N THR A 331 -38.75 -22.28 15.46
CA THR A 331 -38.15 -21.00 15.90
C THR A 331 -39.24 -19.93 16.12
N PRO A 332 -39.04 -18.96 17.08
CA PRO A 332 -40.04 -17.94 17.39
C PRO A 332 -40.06 -16.77 16.41
N LEU A 333 -39.01 -16.61 15.58
CA LEU A 333 -38.87 -15.50 14.63
C LEU A 333 -39.10 -15.98 13.19
N PRO A 334 -39.68 -15.13 12.32
CA PRO A 334 -39.72 -15.44 10.91
C PRO A 334 -38.29 -15.49 10.33
N LEU A 335 -38.06 -16.29 9.30
CA LEU A 335 -36.76 -16.59 8.71
C LEU A 335 -35.92 -15.33 8.38
N PHE A 336 -36.56 -14.28 7.85
CA PHE A 336 -35.91 -12.98 7.62
C PHE A 336 -35.40 -12.34 8.91
N GLY A 337 -36.26 -12.32 9.96
CA GLY A 337 -35.87 -11.74 11.26
C GLY A 337 -34.76 -12.50 11.93
N GLU A 338 -34.79 -13.82 11.82
CA GLU A 338 -33.72 -14.71 12.31
C GLU A 338 -32.39 -14.46 11.59
N MET A 339 -32.41 -14.40 10.26
CA MET A 339 -31.20 -14.11 9.46
C MET A 339 -30.61 -12.75 9.82
N LEU A 340 -31.42 -11.73 9.97
CA LEU A 340 -30.98 -10.39 10.36
C LEU A 340 -30.36 -10.41 11.74
N LEU A 341 -30.99 -11.09 12.71
CA LEU A 341 -30.46 -11.19 14.07
C LEU A 341 -29.10 -11.90 14.10
N VAL A 342 -28.96 -13.03 13.41
CA VAL A 342 -27.70 -13.80 13.35
C VAL A 342 -26.59 -12.96 12.74
N ILE A 343 -26.84 -12.26 11.62
CA ILE A 343 -25.83 -11.40 10.99
C ILE A 343 -25.40 -10.28 11.94
N LEU A 344 -26.33 -9.60 12.61
CA LEU A 344 -26.00 -8.55 13.57
C LEU A 344 -25.20 -9.10 14.76
N MET A 345 -25.55 -10.26 15.29
CA MET A 345 -24.78 -10.91 16.35
C MET A 345 -23.36 -11.27 15.89
N LEU A 346 -23.19 -11.81 14.69
CA LEU A 346 -21.86 -12.11 14.16
C LEU A 346 -21.01 -10.83 13.99
N GLU A 347 -21.61 -9.72 13.56
CA GLU A 347 -20.89 -8.43 13.46
C GLU A 347 -20.51 -7.88 14.84
N ILE A 348 -21.40 -7.99 15.86
CA ILE A 348 -21.09 -7.57 17.24
C ILE A 348 -19.91 -8.40 17.80
N ILE A 349 -19.92 -9.72 17.58
CA ILE A 349 -18.84 -10.60 18.05
C ILE A 349 -17.51 -10.24 17.37
N ARG A 350 -17.55 -9.99 16.07
CA ARG A 350 -16.38 -9.58 15.33
C ARG A 350 -15.83 -8.24 15.84
N GLU A 351 -16.70 -7.22 16.01
CA GLU A 351 -16.29 -5.90 16.50
C GLU A 351 -15.72 -5.98 17.92
N ALA A 352 -16.32 -6.81 18.78
CA ALA A 352 -15.79 -7.11 20.10
C ALA A 352 -14.41 -7.77 20.02
N GLY A 353 -14.25 -8.73 19.11
CA GLY A 353 -12.97 -9.45 18.90
C GLY A 353 -11.82 -8.54 18.49
N LEU A 354 -12.09 -7.52 17.65
CA LEU A 354 -11.08 -6.55 17.23
C LEU A 354 -10.60 -5.63 18.37
N ARG A 355 -11.42 -5.39 19.39
CA ARG A 355 -11.11 -4.49 20.50
C ARG A 355 -10.53 -5.22 21.72
N MET A 356 -10.57 -6.53 21.74
CA MET A 356 -10.04 -7.32 22.86
C MET A 356 -8.54 -7.61 22.72
N PRO A 357 -7.80 -7.68 23.85
CA PRO A 357 -6.44 -8.21 23.85
C PRO A 357 -6.41 -9.61 23.24
N GLN A 358 -5.37 -9.91 22.44
CA GLN A 358 -5.23 -11.18 21.72
C GLN A 358 -5.39 -12.42 22.59
N THR A 359 -4.94 -12.34 23.85
CA THR A 359 -5.05 -13.43 24.85
C THR A 359 -6.49 -13.80 25.19
N LEU A 360 -7.41 -12.83 25.16
CA LEU A 360 -8.83 -13.04 25.48
C LEU A 360 -9.66 -13.30 24.22
N GLY A 361 -9.24 -12.78 23.05
CA GLY A 361 -9.99 -12.84 21.82
C GLY A 361 -10.32 -14.27 21.38
N HIS A 362 -9.36 -15.21 21.48
CA HIS A 362 -9.57 -16.61 21.16
C HIS A 362 -10.62 -17.28 22.08
N SER A 363 -10.57 -17.01 23.38
CA SER A 363 -11.51 -17.59 24.34
C SER A 363 -12.93 -17.08 24.11
N VAL A 364 -13.09 -15.79 23.86
CA VAL A 364 -14.40 -15.19 23.60
C VAL A 364 -14.98 -15.65 22.27
N SER A 365 -14.16 -15.79 21.23
CA SER A 365 -14.60 -16.33 19.95
C SER A 365 -15.09 -17.78 20.07
N LEU A 366 -14.42 -18.60 20.88
CA LEU A 366 -14.83 -19.98 21.14
C LEU A 366 -16.15 -20.03 21.91
N ILE A 367 -16.31 -19.22 22.96
CA ILE A 367 -17.54 -19.12 23.74
C ILE A 367 -18.71 -18.62 22.87
N ALA A 368 -18.47 -17.61 22.04
CA ALA A 368 -19.46 -17.09 21.11
C ALA A 368 -19.92 -18.16 20.09
N ALA A 369 -18.96 -18.91 19.53
CA ALA A 369 -19.27 -20.01 18.61
C ALA A 369 -20.12 -21.10 19.28
N LEU A 370 -19.83 -21.45 20.54
CA LEU A 370 -20.59 -22.42 21.32
C LEU A 370 -22.01 -21.92 21.63
N ILE A 371 -22.14 -20.67 22.06
CA ILE A 371 -23.43 -20.08 22.42
C ILE A 371 -24.33 -19.97 21.18
N ILE A 372 -23.82 -19.43 20.08
CA ILE A 372 -24.60 -19.25 18.85
C ILE A 372 -24.79 -20.56 18.11
N GLY A 373 -23.74 -21.40 18.03
CA GLY A 373 -23.79 -22.65 17.29
C GLY A 373 -24.67 -23.70 17.96
N ASP A 374 -24.42 -24.01 19.22
CA ASP A 374 -25.08 -25.14 19.88
C ASP A 374 -26.25 -24.72 20.79
N ALA A 375 -26.03 -23.72 21.67
CA ALA A 375 -27.03 -23.35 22.65
C ALA A 375 -28.27 -22.69 22.03
N ALA A 376 -28.09 -21.81 21.05
CA ALA A 376 -29.19 -21.13 20.38
C ALA A 376 -30.04 -22.10 19.53
N ILE A 377 -29.40 -23.06 18.85
CA ILE A 377 -30.12 -24.11 18.11
C ILE A 377 -30.84 -25.07 19.08
N ALA A 378 -30.16 -25.52 20.15
CA ALA A 378 -30.77 -26.43 21.14
C ALA A 378 -31.95 -25.78 21.87
N ALA A 379 -31.91 -24.46 22.07
CA ALA A 379 -33.02 -23.71 22.65
C ALA A 379 -34.16 -23.39 21.65
N GLY A 380 -34.05 -23.78 20.37
CA GLY A 380 -35.02 -23.47 19.32
C GLY A 380 -35.12 -21.98 19.01
N LEU A 381 -34.09 -21.18 19.33
CA LEU A 381 -34.10 -19.74 19.05
C LEU A 381 -33.67 -19.41 17.63
N MET A 382 -32.88 -20.30 17.01
CA MET A 382 -32.29 -20.12 15.68
C MET A 382 -32.26 -21.43 14.93
N SER A 383 -32.52 -21.36 13.62
CA SER A 383 -32.50 -22.53 12.74
C SER A 383 -31.11 -22.81 12.18
N THR A 384 -30.77 -24.08 12.03
CA THR A 384 -29.45 -24.52 11.49
C THR A 384 -29.19 -23.98 10.06
N PRO A 385 -30.16 -23.97 9.12
CA PRO A 385 -29.94 -23.45 7.77
C PRO A 385 -29.58 -21.94 7.75
N VAL A 386 -30.17 -21.14 8.63
CA VAL A 386 -29.91 -19.71 8.75
C VAL A 386 -28.49 -19.48 9.28
N ILE A 387 -28.11 -20.15 10.37
CA ILE A 387 -26.76 -20.03 10.95
C ILE A 387 -25.69 -20.44 9.92
N LEU A 388 -25.89 -21.56 9.23
CA LEU A 388 -24.96 -22.02 8.21
C LEU A 388 -24.77 -21.00 7.08
N THR A 389 -25.87 -20.42 6.59
CA THR A 389 -25.84 -19.42 5.52
C THR A 389 -25.18 -18.12 5.97
N ALA A 390 -25.52 -17.64 7.16
CA ALA A 390 -24.91 -16.42 7.73
C ALA A 390 -23.42 -16.61 8.02
N ALA A 391 -23.03 -17.76 8.56
CA ALA A 391 -21.63 -18.10 8.80
C ALA A 391 -20.82 -18.19 7.50
N ALA A 392 -21.35 -18.85 6.46
CA ALA A 392 -20.70 -18.92 5.15
C ALA A 392 -20.48 -17.52 4.54
N ALA A 393 -21.48 -16.64 4.59
CA ALA A 393 -21.37 -15.28 4.12
C ALA A 393 -20.33 -14.45 4.93
N SER A 394 -20.28 -14.65 6.25
CA SER A 394 -19.35 -13.95 7.14
C SER A 394 -17.93 -14.44 6.99
N ILE A 395 -17.70 -15.72 6.72
CA ILE A 395 -16.35 -16.25 6.42
C ILE A 395 -15.90 -15.79 5.03
N ALA A 396 -16.80 -15.75 4.06
CA ALA A 396 -16.46 -15.35 2.69
C ALA A 396 -15.89 -13.92 2.60
N VAL A 397 -16.32 -13.00 3.46
CA VAL A 397 -15.83 -11.63 3.45
C VAL A 397 -14.35 -11.50 3.87
N PHE A 398 -13.86 -12.41 4.73
CA PHE A 398 -12.45 -12.40 5.18
C PHE A 398 -11.45 -12.77 4.07
N VAL A 399 -11.94 -13.34 2.98
CA VAL A 399 -11.11 -13.64 1.80
C VAL A 399 -10.69 -12.35 1.06
N THR A 400 -11.45 -11.25 1.24
CA THR A 400 -11.19 -9.94 0.62
C THR A 400 -11.25 -8.82 1.66
N PRO A 401 -10.25 -8.72 2.56
CA PRO A 401 -10.29 -7.79 3.69
C PRO A 401 -10.36 -6.32 3.27
N SER A 402 -9.79 -5.94 2.13
CA SER A 402 -9.82 -4.57 1.59
C SER A 402 -11.25 -4.06 1.28
N LEU A 403 -12.20 -4.97 1.02
CA LEU A 403 -13.60 -4.65 0.72
C LEU A 403 -14.55 -4.99 1.87
N TYR A 404 -14.01 -5.29 3.05
CA TYR A 404 -14.78 -5.72 4.21
C TYR A 404 -15.92 -4.75 4.57
N GLU A 405 -15.60 -3.46 4.76
CA GLU A 405 -16.55 -2.42 5.16
C GLU A 405 -17.71 -2.31 4.15
N VAL A 406 -17.37 -2.31 2.87
CA VAL A 406 -18.32 -2.23 1.78
C VAL A 406 -19.22 -3.46 1.74
N ALA A 407 -18.64 -4.66 1.83
CA ALA A 407 -19.37 -5.91 1.78
C ALA A 407 -20.36 -6.06 2.95
N THR A 408 -19.94 -5.66 4.16
CA THR A 408 -20.79 -5.71 5.35
C THR A 408 -22.02 -4.81 5.22
N VAL A 409 -21.82 -3.55 4.82
CA VAL A 409 -22.94 -2.61 4.63
C VAL A 409 -23.85 -3.08 3.51
N LEU A 410 -23.30 -3.48 2.36
CA LEU A 410 -24.10 -3.97 1.22
C LEU A 410 -24.87 -5.24 1.58
N ARG A 411 -24.31 -6.17 2.35
CA ARG A 411 -24.98 -7.37 2.83
C ARG A 411 -26.26 -7.04 3.60
N LEU A 412 -26.18 -6.07 4.53
CA LEU A 412 -27.36 -5.62 5.28
C LEU A 412 -28.41 -4.99 4.35
N VAL A 413 -27.97 -4.12 3.41
CA VAL A 413 -28.89 -3.48 2.45
C VAL A 413 -29.58 -4.52 1.56
N VAL A 414 -28.81 -5.49 1.03
CA VAL A 414 -29.32 -6.57 0.19
C VAL A 414 -30.31 -7.46 0.97
N LEU A 415 -29.97 -7.81 2.23
CA LEU A 415 -30.83 -8.61 3.09
C LEU A 415 -32.16 -7.89 3.38
N LEU A 416 -32.13 -6.60 3.73
CA LEU A 416 -33.34 -5.79 3.97
C LEU A 416 -34.18 -5.68 2.71
N ALA A 417 -33.59 -5.41 1.55
CA ALA A 417 -34.30 -5.32 0.29
C ALA A 417 -34.93 -6.67 -0.13
N ALA A 418 -34.20 -7.78 0.06
CA ALA A 418 -34.68 -9.12 -0.21
C ALA A 418 -35.83 -9.51 0.73
N GLY A 419 -35.76 -9.14 2.01
CA GLY A 419 -36.79 -9.42 2.99
C GLY A 419 -38.09 -8.65 2.75
N VAL A 420 -38.01 -7.38 2.29
CA VAL A 420 -39.19 -6.54 2.05
C VAL A 420 -39.80 -6.73 0.66
N ALA A 421 -38.98 -6.78 -0.39
CA ALA A 421 -39.42 -6.77 -1.78
C ALA A 421 -39.05 -8.07 -2.53
N GLY A 422 -38.56 -9.09 -1.85
CA GLY A 422 -38.21 -10.39 -2.41
C GLY A 422 -37.26 -10.33 -3.61
N PRO A 423 -37.56 -11.05 -4.71
CA PRO A 423 -36.68 -11.10 -5.88
C PRO A 423 -36.48 -9.75 -6.56
N VAL A 424 -37.49 -8.88 -6.52
CA VAL A 424 -37.40 -7.52 -7.11
C VAL A 424 -36.39 -6.66 -6.33
N GLY A 425 -36.45 -6.74 -4.99
CA GLY A 425 -35.49 -6.04 -4.12
C GLY A 425 -34.05 -6.53 -4.32
N LEU A 426 -33.89 -7.85 -4.43
CA LEU A 426 -32.58 -8.47 -4.71
C LEU A 426 -32.03 -8.01 -6.06
N ALA A 427 -32.84 -8.04 -7.13
CA ALA A 427 -32.43 -7.58 -8.46
C ALA A 427 -32.13 -6.09 -8.48
N ALA A 428 -32.92 -5.25 -7.82
CA ALA A 428 -32.65 -3.81 -7.70
C ALA A 428 -31.33 -3.52 -6.99
N CYS A 429 -31.02 -4.25 -5.91
CA CYS A 429 -29.72 -4.12 -5.23
C CYS A 429 -28.55 -4.59 -6.12
N ALA A 430 -28.70 -5.69 -6.84
CA ALA A 430 -27.65 -6.17 -7.75
C ALA A 430 -27.35 -5.13 -8.84
N LEU A 431 -28.38 -4.54 -9.45
CA LEU A 431 -28.25 -3.44 -10.42
C LEU A 431 -27.65 -2.19 -9.76
N GLY A 432 -28.06 -1.86 -8.54
CA GLY A 432 -27.52 -0.74 -7.77
C GLY A 432 -26.03 -0.86 -7.47
N VAL A 433 -25.57 -2.06 -7.08
CA VAL A 433 -24.14 -2.35 -6.87
C VAL A 433 -23.36 -2.22 -8.19
N LEU A 434 -23.87 -2.80 -9.28
CA LEU A 434 -23.24 -2.70 -10.60
C LEU A 434 -23.15 -1.24 -11.06
N PHE A 435 -24.23 -0.49 -10.94
CA PHE A 435 -24.27 0.93 -11.30
C PHE A 435 -23.34 1.77 -10.40
N GLY A 436 -23.30 1.46 -9.10
CA GLY A 436 -22.38 2.08 -8.16
C GLY A 436 -20.92 1.91 -8.59
N LEU A 437 -20.53 0.68 -8.95
CA LEU A 437 -19.17 0.36 -9.42
C LEU A 437 -18.81 1.08 -10.73
N THR A 438 -19.73 1.17 -11.69
CA THR A 438 -19.47 1.82 -12.99
C THR A 438 -19.28 3.33 -12.88
N ARG A 439 -19.90 3.98 -11.89
CA ARG A 439 -19.80 5.43 -11.66
C ARG A 439 -18.51 5.88 -10.96
N VAL A 440 -17.83 4.98 -10.30
CA VAL A 440 -16.62 5.31 -9.56
C VAL A 440 -15.47 5.59 -10.53
N SER A 441 -14.86 6.74 -10.40
CA SER A 441 -13.64 7.10 -11.11
C SER A 441 -12.72 7.89 -10.20
N ALA A 442 -11.41 7.73 -10.35
CA ALA A 442 -10.39 8.45 -9.62
C ALA A 442 -9.41 9.09 -10.60
N LEU A 443 -9.21 10.40 -10.48
CA LEU A 443 -8.23 11.15 -11.26
C LEU A 443 -8.35 10.94 -12.79
N GLY A 444 -9.58 10.63 -13.28
CA GLY A 444 -9.84 10.34 -14.68
C GLY A 444 -9.69 8.87 -15.08
N VAL A 445 -9.37 7.97 -14.14
CA VAL A 445 -9.30 6.53 -14.36
C VAL A 445 -10.59 5.88 -13.85
N PRO A 446 -11.37 5.16 -14.70
CA PRO A 446 -12.54 4.41 -14.25
C PRO A 446 -12.16 3.24 -13.35
N TYR A 447 -12.89 3.02 -12.25
CA TYR A 447 -12.61 1.97 -11.26
C TYR A 447 -12.71 0.55 -11.83
N LEU A 448 -13.69 0.31 -12.73
CA LEU A 448 -13.90 -0.97 -13.44
C LEU A 448 -13.16 -1.07 -14.77
N ARG A 449 -12.11 -0.27 -14.98
CA ARG A 449 -11.40 -0.18 -16.25
C ARG A 449 -11.03 -1.54 -16.85
N ASP A 450 -10.48 -2.44 -16.05
CA ASP A 450 -9.99 -3.74 -16.50
C ASP A 450 -11.10 -4.76 -16.78
N VAL A 451 -12.29 -4.55 -16.24
CA VAL A 451 -13.43 -5.46 -16.41
C VAL A 451 -14.27 -5.08 -17.63
N ILE A 452 -14.48 -3.77 -17.84
CA ILE A 452 -15.41 -3.27 -18.89
C ILE A 452 -14.69 -3.06 -20.22
N PHE A 453 -13.40 -2.77 -20.21
CA PHE A 453 -12.60 -2.44 -21.41
C PHE A 453 -11.43 -3.40 -21.63
N PRO A 454 -11.67 -4.69 -21.90
CA PRO A 454 -10.61 -5.70 -22.05
C PRO A 454 -9.70 -5.47 -23.27
N GLU A 455 -10.10 -4.63 -24.22
CA GLU A 455 -9.31 -4.33 -25.42
C GLU A 455 -8.15 -3.35 -25.17
N VAL A 456 -8.15 -2.69 -24.03
CA VAL A 456 -7.02 -1.85 -23.62
C VAL A 456 -6.11 -2.72 -22.74
N PRO A 457 -4.82 -2.89 -23.07
CA PRO A 457 -3.90 -3.66 -22.22
C PRO A 457 -3.58 -2.85 -20.95
N LEU A 458 -4.51 -2.84 -20.02
CA LEU A 458 -4.50 -1.93 -18.88
C LEU A 458 -3.89 -2.51 -17.64
N SER A 459 -4.27 -3.71 -17.32
CA SER A 459 -3.58 -4.56 -16.38
C SER A 459 -3.39 -5.90 -17.04
N PRO A 460 -2.17 -6.34 -17.26
CA PRO A 460 -1.93 -7.70 -17.74
C PRO A 460 -2.38 -8.74 -16.72
N ASP A 461 -2.91 -8.32 -15.59
CA ASP A 461 -3.07 -9.11 -14.38
C ASP A 461 -4.40 -8.86 -13.63
N GLY A 462 -5.48 -8.53 -14.31
CA GLY A 462 -6.79 -8.26 -13.68
C GLY A 462 -7.42 -9.49 -13.01
N VAL A 463 -8.40 -10.13 -13.68
CA VAL A 463 -9.11 -11.32 -13.14
C VAL A 463 -8.22 -12.57 -13.15
N THR A 464 -7.40 -12.74 -14.20
CA THR A 464 -6.49 -13.89 -14.34
C THR A 464 -5.04 -13.44 -14.39
N ARG A 465 -4.18 -14.09 -13.62
CA ARG A 465 -2.77 -13.79 -13.61
C ARG A 465 -2.05 -14.39 -14.82
N ARG A 466 -1.28 -13.59 -15.53
CA ARG A 466 -0.37 -14.06 -16.59
C ARG A 466 0.94 -14.58 -16.00
N SER A 467 1.67 -15.41 -16.77
CA SER A 467 2.99 -15.87 -16.35
C SER A 467 3.98 -14.70 -16.22
N TYR A 468 4.90 -14.76 -15.25
CA TYR A 468 5.83 -13.68 -14.94
C TYR A 468 6.64 -13.16 -16.15
N PRO A 469 7.15 -14.02 -17.08
CA PRO A 469 7.84 -13.54 -18.28
C PRO A 469 6.94 -12.69 -19.20
N LYS A 470 5.62 -12.95 -19.24
CA LYS A 470 4.67 -12.16 -20.04
C LYS A 470 4.30 -10.83 -19.35
N LEU A 471 4.37 -10.77 -18.01
CA LEU A 471 4.17 -9.55 -17.24
C LEU A 471 5.36 -8.59 -17.39
N SER A 472 6.58 -9.10 -17.39
CA SER A 472 7.81 -8.31 -17.49
C SER A 472 8.06 -7.71 -18.88
N TRP A 473 7.41 -8.21 -19.93
CA TRP A 473 7.62 -7.78 -21.32
C TRP A 473 6.95 -6.46 -21.70
N ARG A 474 5.96 -6.02 -20.91
CA ARG A 474 5.26 -4.75 -21.14
C ARG A 474 5.16 -4.00 -19.84
N PRO A 475 5.93 -2.92 -19.63
CA PRO A 475 5.74 -2.05 -18.48
C PRO A 475 4.32 -1.49 -18.52
N PHE A 476 3.56 -1.82 -17.49
CA PHE A 476 2.20 -1.33 -17.31
C PHE A 476 2.25 0.04 -16.62
N THR A 477 1.55 1.03 -17.17
CA THR A 477 1.28 2.28 -16.46
C THR A 477 -0.21 2.54 -16.45
N ILE A 478 -0.73 2.93 -15.29
CA ILE A 478 -2.16 3.16 -15.11
C ILE A 478 -2.71 4.31 -15.97
N TRP A 479 -1.83 5.18 -16.47
CA TRP A 479 -2.16 6.36 -17.26
C TRP A 479 -2.13 6.14 -18.78
N GLN A 480 -1.73 4.97 -19.25
CA GLN A 480 -1.67 4.71 -20.71
C GLN A 480 -3.06 4.88 -21.33
N LYS A 481 -3.18 5.86 -22.22
CA LYS A 481 -4.34 6.05 -23.08
C LYS A 481 -4.18 5.21 -24.35
N ARG A 482 -5.31 4.76 -24.92
CA ARG A 482 -5.36 4.17 -26.26
C ARG A 482 -4.81 5.17 -27.28
N GLY A 483 -3.78 4.79 -28.02
CA GLY A 483 -3.31 5.52 -29.20
C GLY A 483 -2.30 6.64 -28.90
N GLY A 484 -1.07 6.27 -28.71
CA GLY A 484 0.15 6.99 -28.95
C GLY A 484 1.09 6.04 -29.65
#